data_c157436f60bf622bd4a95497959cf038
#
_entry.id   c157436f60bf622bd4a95497959cf038
#
_cell.length_a   1.000
_cell.length_b   1.000
_cell.length_c   1.000
_cell.angle_alpha   90.00
_cell.angle_beta   90.00
_cell.angle_gamma   90.00
#
_symmetry.space_group_name_H-M   'P 1'
#
loop_
_entity.id
_entity.type
_entity.pdbx_description
1 polymer ?
#
loop_
_entity_poly.entity_id
_entity_poly.type
_entity_poly.pdbx_seq_one_letter_code
_entity_poly.pdbx_strand_id
1 'polypeptide(L)'
;MVSGELYIADDPHLHALGAKRRRLQHEINTSAWDAFDERTALFRELFSAIGEGSHIEPPFRCDYGCNITIGRGFYANTDCIILDVAPVTIGDNVFFGPRVGLYTPYHPIDAQTRNAQLEGGLPIRIGNDVWFGANVTVCPGVTIGNDVVIGAGSVVTKDIPDHSVAVGNPARVIRAIDDAERDRWRAKAAEYRAWKGM
;
A
#
# COMPACT_ATOMS: atom_id res chain seq x y z
N MET A 1 -4.48 -15.86 11.95
CA MET A 1 -4.44 -14.83 10.89
C MET A 1 -3.08 -14.12 10.87
N VAL A 2 -2.80 -13.18 11.76
CA VAL A 2 -1.57 -12.36 11.73
C VAL A 2 -0.28 -13.11 12.09
N SER A 3 -0.34 -14.34 12.60
CA SER A 3 0.81 -15.18 12.92
C SER A 3 1.47 -15.83 11.71
N GLY A 4 0.84 -15.78 10.54
CA GLY A 4 1.27 -16.47 9.33
C GLY A 4 0.80 -17.93 9.22
N GLU A 5 0.11 -18.45 10.26
CA GLU A 5 -0.48 -19.78 10.24
C GLU A 5 -1.78 -19.80 9.44
N LEU A 6 -2.15 -20.97 8.91
CA LEU A 6 -3.43 -21.16 8.26
C LEU A 6 -4.58 -20.97 9.26
N TYR A 7 -5.64 -20.34 8.83
CA TYR A 7 -6.84 -20.06 9.64
C TYR A 7 -8.11 -20.15 8.79
N ILE A 8 -9.26 -20.10 9.45
CA ILE A 8 -10.56 -19.99 8.82
C ILE A 8 -11.14 -18.62 9.20
N ALA A 9 -11.59 -17.85 8.19
CA ALA A 9 -12.07 -16.48 8.39
C ALA A 9 -13.46 -16.41 9.07
N ASP A 10 -14.18 -17.52 9.15
CA ASP A 10 -15.46 -17.60 9.87
C ASP A 10 -15.25 -17.63 11.39
N ASP A 11 -14.90 -16.48 11.95
CA ASP A 11 -14.57 -16.24 13.36
C ASP A 11 -15.29 -14.99 13.87
N PRO A 12 -15.96 -15.06 15.05
CA PRO A 12 -16.73 -13.95 15.59
C PRO A 12 -15.92 -12.65 15.79
N HIS A 13 -14.65 -12.76 16.17
CA HIS A 13 -13.77 -11.59 16.32
C HIS A 13 -13.46 -10.94 14.96
N LEU A 14 -13.17 -11.75 13.94
CA LEU A 14 -12.95 -11.26 12.58
C LEU A 14 -14.21 -10.64 11.98
N HIS A 15 -15.38 -11.21 12.27
CA HIS A 15 -16.67 -10.62 11.88
C HIS A 15 -16.90 -9.24 12.52
N ALA A 16 -16.53 -9.05 13.79
CA ALA A 16 -16.63 -7.75 14.47
C ALA A 16 -15.68 -6.71 13.85
N LEU A 17 -14.42 -7.08 13.56
CA LEU A 17 -13.46 -6.24 12.85
C LEU A 17 -13.97 -5.85 11.45
N GLY A 18 -14.49 -6.82 10.70
CA GLY A 18 -15.09 -6.58 9.40
C GLY A 18 -16.33 -5.67 9.44
N ALA A 19 -17.13 -5.73 10.51
CA ALA A 19 -18.26 -4.82 10.69
C ALA A 19 -17.81 -3.38 10.93
N LYS A 20 -16.80 -3.17 11.80
CA LYS A 20 -16.18 -1.85 12.02
C LYS A 20 -15.62 -1.29 10.72
N ARG A 21 -14.85 -2.10 9.99
CA ARG A 21 -14.28 -1.71 8.70
C ARG A 21 -15.37 -1.31 7.69
N ARG A 22 -16.44 -2.09 7.52
CA ARG A 22 -17.51 -1.78 6.55
C ARG A 22 -18.13 -0.42 6.82
N ARG A 23 -18.38 -0.06 8.10
CA ARG A 23 -18.91 1.24 8.48
C ARG A 23 -17.94 2.36 8.08
N LEU A 24 -16.69 2.30 8.56
CA LEU A 24 -15.70 3.35 8.33
C LEU A 24 -15.36 3.51 6.83
N GLN A 25 -15.20 2.40 6.11
CA GLN A 25 -14.94 2.43 4.67
C GLN A 25 -16.11 3.04 3.87
N HIS A 26 -17.35 2.80 4.31
CA HIS A 26 -18.51 3.45 3.69
C HIS A 26 -18.47 4.95 3.92
N GLU A 27 -18.27 5.42 5.15
CA GLU A 27 -18.17 6.84 5.50
C GLU A 27 -17.02 7.53 4.72
N ILE A 28 -15.84 6.90 4.65
CA ILE A 28 -14.71 7.39 3.86
C ILE A 28 -15.09 7.55 2.39
N ASN A 29 -15.66 6.52 1.79
CA ASN A 29 -15.90 6.46 0.35
C ASN A 29 -17.11 7.28 -0.11
N THR A 30 -17.97 7.73 0.80
CA THR A 30 -19.12 8.59 0.52
C THR A 30 -18.96 10.01 1.08
N SER A 31 -17.81 10.33 1.68
CA SER A 31 -17.52 11.68 2.18
C SER A 31 -17.50 12.70 1.05
N ALA A 32 -17.80 13.96 1.37
CA ALA A 32 -17.71 15.05 0.41
C ALA A 32 -16.27 15.17 -0.15
N TRP A 33 -16.14 15.65 -1.37
CA TRP A 33 -14.86 15.74 -2.07
C TRP A 33 -13.81 16.58 -1.33
N ASP A 34 -14.24 17.58 -0.57
CA ASP A 34 -13.44 18.53 0.21
C ASP A 34 -13.33 18.20 1.71
N ALA A 35 -13.91 17.08 2.16
CA ALA A 35 -13.90 16.64 3.56
C ALA A 35 -12.56 16.00 3.97
N PHE A 36 -11.43 16.70 3.78
CA PHE A 36 -10.09 16.16 3.99
C PHE A 36 -9.81 15.79 5.46
N ASP A 37 -10.13 16.68 6.40
CA ASP A 37 -9.87 16.47 7.83
C ASP A 37 -10.75 15.36 8.40
N GLU A 38 -12.03 15.33 8.03
CA GLU A 38 -12.98 14.28 8.44
C GLU A 38 -12.51 12.91 7.94
N ARG A 39 -12.11 12.83 6.67
CA ARG A 39 -11.59 11.61 6.05
C ARG A 39 -10.30 11.14 6.73
N THR A 40 -9.40 12.06 7.07
CA THR A 40 -8.19 11.76 7.82
C THR A 40 -8.50 11.21 9.21
N ALA A 41 -9.51 11.75 9.91
CA ALA A 41 -9.96 11.22 11.20
C ALA A 41 -10.51 9.80 11.09
N LEU A 42 -11.30 9.51 10.04
CA LEU A 42 -11.82 8.16 9.76
C LEU A 42 -10.70 7.15 9.47
N PHE A 43 -9.67 7.54 8.71
CA PHE A 43 -8.50 6.69 8.49
C PHE A 43 -7.70 6.43 9.77
N ARG A 44 -7.59 7.42 10.68
CA ARG A 44 -6.97 7.21 12.00
C ARG A 44 -7.76 6.24 12.88
N GLU A 45 -9.08 6.19 12.75
CA GLU A 45 -9.91 5.20 13.44
C GLU A 45 -9.80 3.81 12.80
N LEU A 46 -9.63 3.75 11.48
CA LEU A 46 -9.59 2.51 10.69
C LEU A 46 -8.25 1.80 10.83
N PHE A 47 -7.14 2.53 10.69
CA PHE A 47 -5.79 1.96 10.65
C PHE A 47 -5.18 1.80 12.05
N SER A 48 -4.18 0.92 12.14
CA SER A 48 -3.34 0.83 13.34
C SER A 48 -2.59 2.14 13.59
N ALA A 49 -2.04 2.75 12.55
CA ALA A 49 -1.45 4.08 12.58
C ALA A 49 -1.41 4.69 11.17
N ILE A 50 -1.51 6.03 11.10
CA ILE A 50 -1.24 6.82 9.90
C ILE A 50 -0.54 8.12 10.31
N GLY A 51 0.62 8.38 9.70
CA GLY A 51 1.45 9.55 9.98
C GLY A 51 0.88 10.85 9.42
N GLU A 52 1.38 11.97 9.96
CA GLU A 52 0.98 13.31 9.55
C GLU A 52 1.29 13.60 8.09
N GLY A 53 0.49 14.48 7.46
CA GLY A 53 0.65 14.87 6.06
C GLY A 53 0.25 13.78 5.07
N SER A 54 -0.36 12.68 5.54
CA SER A 54 -0.81 11.59 4.67
C SER A 54 -2.19 11.88 4.10
N HIS A 55 -2.41 11.46 2.85
CA HIS A 55 -3.65 11.66 2.12
C HIS A 55 -4.01 10.44 1.28
N ILE A 56 -5.27 10.02 1.33
CA ILE A 56 -5.79 8.88 0.55
C ILE A 56 -7.05 9.33 -0.18
N GLU A 57 -7.02 9.25 -1.51
CA GLU A 57 -8.18 9.54 -2.35
C GLU A 57 -9.18 8.39 -2.34
N PRO A 58 -10.46 8.65 -2.12
CA PRO A 58 -11.48 7.63 -2.27
C PRO A 58 -11.71 7.25 -3.76
N PRO A 59 -12.27 6.05 -4.03
CA PRO A 59 -12.57 5.01 -3.05
C PRO A 59 -11.33 4.24 -2.59
N PHE A 60 -11.33 3.88 -1.30
CA PHE A 60 -10.34 3.01 -0.67
C PHE A 60 -10.99 1.70 -0.20
N ARG A 61 -10.25 0.58 -0.22
CA ARG A 61 -10.74 -0.72 0.26
C ARG A 61 -9.67 -1.45 1.06
N CYS A 62 -10.10 -2.15 2.11
CA CYS A 62 -9.24 -3.03 2.90
C CYS A 62 -10.06 -4.20 3.47
N ASP A 63 -9.39 -5.19 4.09
CA ASP A 63 -10.09 -6.29 4.78
C ASP A 63 -10.50 -5.89 6.20
N TYR A 64 -9.58 -5.38 6.99
CA TYR A 64 -9.82 -5.01 8.39
C TYR A 64 -9.38 -3.56 8.71
N GLY A 65 -8.31 -3.08 8.10
CA GLY A 65 -7.68 -1.79 8.34
C GLY A 65 -6.76 -1.79 9.56
N CYS A 66 -7.10 -2.52 10.61
CA CYS A 66 -6.33 -2.54 11.87
C CYS A 66 -4.93 -3.16 11.77
N ASN A 67 -4.60 -3.83 10.67
CA ASN A 67 -3.27 -4.37 10.40
C ASN A 67 -2.44 -3.47 9.47
N ILE A 68 -2.92 -2.27 9.16
CA ILE A 68 -2.24 -1.29 8.30
C ILE A 68 -1.56 -0.23 9.15
N THR A 69 -0.26 -0.05 8.95
CA THR A 69 0.55 1.02 9.56
C THR A 69 1.20 1.83 8.45
N ILE A 70 1.00 3.14 8.46
CA ILE A 70 1.47 4.08 7.44
C ILE A 70 2.29 5.18 8.10
N GLY A 71 3.45 5.50 7.54
CA GLY A 71 4.32 6.60 7.92
C GLY A 71 3.77 7.98 7.53
N ARG A 72 4.63 9.00 7.59
CA ARG A 72 4.29 10.40 7.28
C ARG A 72 4.35 10.67 5.78
N GLY A 73 3.55 11.64 5.32
CA GLY A 73 3.60 12.12 3.94
C GLY A 73 3.20 11.06 2.90
N PHE A 74 2.39 10.08 3.30
CA PHE A 74 1.86 9.08 2.38
C PHE A 74 0.79 9.68 1.48
N TYR A 75 0.84 9.37 0.20
CA TYR A 75 -0.22 9.69 -0.75
C TYR A 75 -0.69 8.44 -1.49
N ALA A 76 -1.98 8.18 -1.47
CA ALA A 76 -2.59 7.18 -2.35
C ALA A 76 -3.65 7.83 -3.25
N ASN A 77 -3.52 7.61 -4.55
CA ASN A 77 -4.51 7.97 -5.54
C ASN A 77 -5.72 7.01 -5.47
N THR A 78 -6.77 7.32 -6.21
CA THR A 78 -8.06 6.61 -6.19
C THR A 78 -7.95 5.10 -6.45
N ASP A 79 -8.92 4.35 -5.94
CA ASP A 79 -9.03 2.89 -6.09
C ASP A 79 -7.87 2.10 -5.47
N CYS A 80 -7.26 2.62 -4.41
CA CYS A 80 -6.27 1.88 -3.64
C CYS A 80 -6.93 0.73 -2.87
N ILE A 81 -6.32 -0.47 -2.94
CA ILE A 81 -6.77 -1.67 -2.24
C ILE A 81 -5.65 -2.22 -1.37
N ILE A 82 -5.89 -2.41 -0.08
CA ILE A 82 -4.95 -3.06 0.84
C ILE A 82 -5.67 -4.18 1.57
N LEU A 83 -5.48 -5.43 1.13
CA LEU A 83 -6.03 -6.59 1.84
C LEU A 83 -5.09 -6.97 2.97
N ASP A 84 -5.48 -6.63 4.18
CA ASP A 84 -4.63 -6.65 5.38
C ASP A 84 -4.97 -7.80 6.34
N VAL A 85 -5.11 -9.04 5.85
CA VAL A 85 -5.20 -10.21 6.73
C VAL A 85 -3.89 -10.47 7.48
N ALA A 86 -2.76 -10.02 6.95
CA ALA A 86 -1.47 -9.94 7.63
C ALA A 86 -0.97 -8.49 7.65
N PRO A 87 0.02 -8.15 8.50
CA PRO A 87 0.49 -6.77 8.65
C PRO A 87 0.98 -6.15 7.33
N VAL A 88 0.55 -4.92 7.07
CA VAL A 88 1.06 -4.05 6.01
C VAL A 88 1.73 -2.85 6.66
N THR A 89 3.02 -2.67 6.41
CA THR A 89 3.79 -1.53 6.91
C THR A 89 4.30 -0.71 5.73
N ILE A 90 3.98 0.58 5.75
CA ILE A 90 4.38 1.54 4.73
C ILE A 90 5.17 2.66 5.42
N GLY A 91 6.36 2.97 4.90
CA GLY A 91 7.25 3.99 5.43
C GLY A 91 6.80 5.43 5.13
N ASP A 92 7.72 6.38 5.33
CA ASP A 92 7.51 7.80 5.09
C ASP A 92 7.62 8.14 3.58
N ASN A 93 6.89 9.18 3.12
CA ASN A 93 6.95 9.74 1.77
C ASN A 93 6.71 8.71 0.65
N VAL A 94 5.75 7.83 0.83
CA VAL A 94 5.39 6.82 -0.17
C VAL A 94 4.23 7.34 -1.01
N PHE A 95 4.34 7.23 -2.34
CA PHE A 95 3.33 7.68 -3.29
C PHE A 95 2.77 6.51 -4.10
N PHE A 96 1.45 6.36 -4.06
CA PHE A 96 0.72 5.39 -4.88
C PHE A 96 -0.02 6.09 -6.01
N GLY A 97 0.22 5.67 -7.26
CA GLY A 97 -0.64 5.97 -8.38
C GLY A 97 -2.02 5.31 -8.23
N PRO A 98 -2.97 5.58 -9.14
CA PRO A 98 -4.31 4.98 -9.05
C PRO A 98 -4.27 3.45 -9.18
N ARG A 99 -5.18 2.80 -8.47
CA ARG A 99 -5.38 1.35 -8.49
C ARG A 99 -4.13 0.54 -8.08
N VAL A 100 -3.37 1.02 -7.10
CA VAL A 100 -2.34 0.21 -6.45
C VAL A 100 -3.01 -0.77 -5.49
N GLY A 101 -2.61 -2.05 -5.57
CA GLY A 101 -3.11 -3.12 -4.74
C GLY A 101 -2.01 -3.81 -3.95
N LEU A 102 -2.17 -3.90 -2.62
CA LEU A 102 -1.33 -4.69 -1.73
C LEU A 102 -2.15 -5.86 -1.20
N TYR A 103 -1.71 -7.07 -1.49
CA TYR A 103 -2.47 -8.28 -1.17
C TYR A 103 -1.66 -9.18 -0.25
N THR A 104 -2.00 -9.21 1.04
CA THR A 104 -1.33 -10.09 2.01
C THR A 104 -1.91 -11.50 2.04
N PRO A 105 -3.21 -11.75 1.68
CA PRO A 105 -3.79 -13.08 1.77
C PRO A 105 -3.30 -14.01 0.67
N TYR A 106 -3.24 -15.30 1.00
CA TYR A 106 -3.08 -16.39 0.05
C TYR A 106 -3.98 -17.56 0.44
N HIS A 107 -4.33 -18.39 -0.55
CA HIS A 107 -5.01 -19.65 -0.33
C HIS A 107 -4.09 -20.84 -0.66
N PRO A 108 -4.26 -21.98 0.02
CA PRO A 108 -3.53 -23.19 -0.33
C PRO A 108 -3.69 -23.59 -1.79
N ILE A 109 -2.58 -23.99 -2.42
CA ILE A 109 -2.60 -24.47 -3.81
C ILE A 109 -3.40 -25.76 -3.91
N ASP A 110 -3.29 -26.65 -2.89
CA ASP A 110 -4.10 -27.86 -2.81
C ASP A 110 -5.60 -27.51 -2.72
N ALA A 111 -6.38 -28.04 -3.69
CA ALA A 111 -7.79 -27.75 -3.81
C ALA A 111 -8.61 -28.27 -2.60
N GLN A 112 -8.27 -29.43 -2.05
CA GLN A 112 -8.99 -30.00 -0.91
C GLN A 112 -8.84 -29.09 0.33
N THR A 113 -7.61 -28.66 0.61
CA THR A 113 -7.30 -27.76 1.72
C THR A 113 -7.97 -26.39 1.53
N ARG A 114 -7.91 -25.84 0.31
CA ARG A 114 -8.56 -24.56 -0.01
C ARG A 114 -10.09 -24.63 0.12
N ASN A 115 -10.69 -25.75 -0.33
CA ASN A 115 -12.15 -25.94 -0.24
C ASN A 115 -12.62 -26.13 1.20
N ALA A 116 -11.74 -26.50 2.13
CA ALA A 116 -11.97 -26.50 3.56
C ALA A 116 -11.93 -25.10 4.18
N GLN A 117 -11.91 -24.03 3.35
CA GLN A 117 -11.92 -22.61 3.73
C GLN A 117 -10.64 -22.18 4.49
N LEU A 118 -9.56 -22.92 4.36
CA LEU A 118 -8.28 -22.54 4.93
C LEU A 118 -7.62 -21.45 4.05
N GLU A 119 -7.13 -20.42 4.70
CA GLU A 119 -6.36 -19.33 4.09
C GLU A 119 -5.22 -18.90 5.00
N GLY A 120 -4.30 -18.12 4.48
CA GLY A 120 -3.20 -17.56 5.24
C GLY A 120 -2.85 -16.16 4.76
N GLY A 121 -1.95 -15.49 5.46
CA GLY A 121 -1.47 -14.17 5.08
C GLY A 121 0.02 -14.02 5.33
N LEU A 122 0.71 -13.33 4.43
CA LEU A 122 2.11 -12.97 4.58
C LEU A 122 2.25 -11.44 4.58
N PRO A 123 3.05 -10.87 5.51
CA PRO A 123 3.15 -9.43 5.65
C PRO A 123 3.80 -8.78 4.44
N ILE A 124 3.37 -7.55 4.11
CA ILE A 124 4.00 -6.70 3.10
C ILE A 124 4.68 -5.54 3.82
N ARG A 125 5.92 -5.23 3.42
CA ARG A 125 6.69 -4.10 3.94
C ARG A 125 7.16 -3.22 2.80
N ILE A 126 6.94 -1.92 2.94
CA ILE A 126 7.38 -0.89 2.00
C ILE A 126 8.21 0.12 2.78
N GLY A 127 9.44 0.36 2.33
CA GLY A 127 10.35 1.33 2.91
C GLY A 127 9.92 2.78 2.68
N ASN A 128 10.86 3.71 2.85
CA ASN A 128 10.62 5.14 2.68
C ASN A 128 10.90 5.58 1.24
N ASP A 129 10.31 6.72 0.84
CA ASP A 129 10.59 7.38 -0.44
C ASP A 129 10.32 6.47 -1.65
N VAL A 130 9.21 5.72 -1.62
CA VAL A 130 8.85 4.78 -2.69
C VAL A 130 7.72 5.35 -3.55
N TRP A 131 7.86 5.25 -4.86
CA TRP A 131 6.81 5.61 -5.80
C TRP A 131 6.31 4.41 -6.60
N PHE A 132 5.01 4.20 -6.56
CA PHE A 132 4.29 3.22 -7.37
C PHE A 132 3.56 3.91 -8.51
N GLY A 133 3.80 3.50 -9.73
CA GLY A 133 2.98 3.85 -10.88
C GLY A 133 1.55 3.27 -10.74
N ALA A 134 0.68 3.63 -11.67
CA ALA A 134 -0.70 3.13 -11.68
C ALA A 134 -0.80 1.62 -11.88
N ASN A 135 -1.83 0.98 -11.33
CA ASN A 135 -2.14 -0.46 -11.49
C ASN A 135 -1.00 -1.39 -11.06
N VAL A 136 -0.24 -1.04 -10.04
CA VAL A 136 0.75 -1.94 -9.47
C VAL A 136 0.09 -2.90 -8.50
N THR A 137 0.47 -4.18 -8.57
CA THR A 137 0.06 -5.23 -7.65
C THR A 137 1.27 -5.72 -6.86
N VAL A 138 1.15 -5.79 -5.53
CA VAL A 138 2.15 -6.39 -4.65
C VAL A 138 1.60 -7.67 -4.05
N CYS A 139 2.33 -8.78 -4.25
CA CYS A 139 1.96 -10.11 -3.78
C CYS A 139 2.32 -10.33 -2.30
N PRO A 140 1.74 -11.37 -1.66
CA PRO A 140 1.99 -11.67 -0.26
C PRO A 140 3.49 -11.87 0.07
N GLY A 141 3.93 -11.38 1.22
CA GLY A 141 5.27 -11.61 1.75
C GLY A 141 6.38 -10.72 1.18
N VAL A 142 6.05 -9.80 0.27
CA VAL A 142 7.04 -8.96 -0.40
C VAL A 142 7.53 -7.83 0.51
N THR A 143 8.83 -7.60 0.48
CA THR A 143 9.49 -6.42 1.05
C THR A 143 10.04 -5.54 -0.09
N ILE A 144 9.69 -4.25 -0.07
CA ILE A 144 10.23 -3.23 -0.99
C ILE A 144 11.09 -2.27 -0.17
N GLY A 145 12.32 -2.08 -0.57
CA GLY A 145 13.30 -1.23 0.10
C GLY A 145 12.99 0.27 0.01
N ASN A 146 13.98 1.09 0.35
CA ASN A 146 13.87 2.55 0.33
C ASN A 146 14.29 3.13 -1.03
N ASP A 147 13.76 4.31 -1.37
CA ASP A 147 14.10 5.02 -2.61
C ASP A 147 13.91 4.10 -3.84
N VAL A 148 12.69 3.57 -3.98
CA VAL A 148 12.33 2.62 -5.04
C VAL A 148 11.23 3.19 -5.93
N VAL A 149 11.34 2.94 -7.23
CA VAL A 149 10.29 3.24 -8.20
C VAL A 149 9.76 1.94 -8.79
N ILE A 150 8.45 1.71 -8.66
CA ILE A 150 7.76 0.58 -9.31
C ILE A 150 6.96 1.13 -10.49
N GLY A 151 7.31 0.72 -11.69
CA GLY A 151 6.63 1.18 -12.92
C GLY A 151 5.17 0.70 -13.01
N ALA A 152 4.35 1.47 -13.70
CA ALA A 152 2.92 1.19 -13.86
C ALA A 152 2.66 -0.21 -14.47
N GLY A 153 1.59 -0.87 -14.02
CA GLY A 153 1.17 -2.20 -14.48
C GLY A 153 2.06 -3.35 -13.98
N SER A 154 2.97 -3.09 -13.05
CA SER A 154 3.87 -4.13 -12.53
C SER A 154 3.18 -5.05 -11.53
N VAL A 155 3.61 -6.33 -11.50
CA VAL A 155 3.23 -7.32 -10.50
C VAL A 155 4.46 -7.72 -9.71
N VAL A 156 4.58 -7.23 -8.47
CA VAL A 156 5.73 -7.46 -7.60
C VAL A 156 5.53 -8.77 -6.84
N THR A 157 6.30 -9.79 -7.20
CA THR A 157 6.21 -11.15 -6.65
C THR A 157 7.42 -11.55 -5.82
N LYS A 158 8.43 -10.68 -5.71
CA LYS A 158 9.68 -10.87 -4.96
C LYS A 158 10.14 -9.55 -4.40
N ASP A 159 10.99 -9.60 -3.39
CA ASP A 159 11.58 -8.42 -2.77
C ASP A 159 12.32 -7.53 -3.78
N ILE A 160 12.23 -6.23 -3.57
CA ILE A 160 12.90 -5.21 -4.36
C ILE A 160 13.90 -4.49 -3.46
N PRO A 161 15.19 -4.46 -3.83
CA PRO A 161 16.23 -3.80 -3.03
C PRO A 161 16.12 -2.27 -3.08
N ASP A 162 16.76 -1.61 -2.13
CA ASP A 162 16.90 -0.16 -2.07
C ASP A 162 17.44 0.43 -3.38
N HIS A 163 17.12 1.68 -3.65
CA HIS A 163 17.64 2.49 -4.75
C HIS A 163 17.43 1.86 -6.13
N SER A 164 16.23 1.31 -6.38
CA SER A 164 15.94 0.52 -7.57
C SER A 164 14.75 1.04 -8.37
N VAL A 165 14.82 0.86 -9.68
CA VAL A 165 13.66 0.95 -10.57
C VAL A 165 13.28 -0.46 -11.01
N ALA A 166 12.06 -0.90 -10.70
CA ALA A 166 11.54 -2.21 -11.07
C ALA A 166 10.26 -2.08 -11.90
N VAL A 167 10.11 -2.91 -12.93
CA VAL A 167 8.96 -2.89 -13.84
C VAL A 167 8.58 -4.28 -14.31
N GLY A 168 7.35 -4.44 -14.76
CA GLY A 168 6.88 -5.60 -15.51
C GLY A 168 6.05 -6.60 -14.71
N ASN A 169 5.62 -7.67 -15.36
CA ASN A 169 4.88 -8.79 -14.79
C ASN A 169 5.54 -10.11 -15.20
N PRO A 170 6.24 -10.80 -14.27
CA PRO A 170 6.58 -10.34 -12.93
C PRO A 170 7.60 -9.19 -12.95
N ALA A 171 7.53 -8.32 -11.95
CA ALA A 171 8.43 -7.18 -11.82
C ALA A 171 9.91 -7.61 -11.69
N ARG A 172 10.80 -6.87 -12.35
CA ARG A 172 12.25 -7.05 -12.28
C ARG A 172 12.93 -5.70 -12.13
N VAL A 173 13.99 -5.66 -11.33
CA VAL A 173 14.88 -4.50 -11.28
C VAL A 173 15.52 -4.35 -12.67
N ILE A 174 15.34 -3.18 -13.27
CA ILE A 174 15.90 -2.84 -14.59
C ILE A 174 17.09 -1.90 -14.49
N ARG A 175 17.22 -1.17 -13.39
CA ARG A 175 18.37 -0.30 -13.11
C ARG A 175 18.38 0.16 -11.65
N ALA A 176 19.52 0.62 -11.19
CA ALA A 176 19.64 1.38 -9.95
C ALA A 176 19.25 2.85 -10.15
N ILE A 177 18.94 3.53 -9.04
CA ILE A 177 18.82 4.99 -8.96
C ILE A 177 20.17 5.51 -8.46
N ASP A 178 20.97 6.07 -9.34
CA ASP A 178 22.32 6.58 -9.05
C ASP A 178 22.32 8.09 -8.76
N ASP A 179 23.50 8.62 -8.39
CA ASP A 179 23.64 10.04 -8.06
C ASP A 179 23.48 10.94 -9.29
N ALA A 180 23.86 10.48 -10.48
CA ALA A 180 23.66 11.23 -11.71
C ALA A 180 22.16 11.43 -12.02
N GLU A 181 21.33 10.41 -11.77
CA GLU A 181 19.87 10.52 -11.87
C GLU A 181 19.33 11.56 -10.87
N ARG A 182 19.77 11.48 -9.60
CA ARG A 182 19.36 12.42 -8.54
C ARG A 182 19.76 13.86 -8.86
N ASP A 183 20.97 14.06 -9.31
CA ASP A 183 21.49 15.41 -9.66
C ASP A 183 20.75 16.02 -10.83
N ARG A 184 20.41 15.22 -11.84
CA ARG A 184 19.58 15.64 -12.96
C ARG A 184 18.20 16.14 -12.49
N TRP A 185 17.53 15.43 -11.58
CA TRP A 185 16.21 15.83 -11.07
C TRP A 185 16.31 17.03 -10.12
N ARG A 186 17.37 17.13 -9.30
CA ARG A 186 17.62 18.29 -8.44
C ARG A 186 17.85 19.56 -9.28
N ALA A 187 18.60 19.48 -10.36
CA ALA A 187 18.79 20.59 -11.29
C ALA A 187 17.46 21.07 -11.88
N LYS A 188 16.64 20.15 -12.40
CA LYS A 188 15.29 20.49 -12.91
C LYS A 188 14.38 21.11 -11.84
N ALA A 189 14.45 20.61 -10.61
CA ALA A 189 13.69 21.19 -9.50
C ALA A 189 14.15 22.61 -9.16
N ALA A 190 15.47 22.89 -9.23
CA ALA A 190 16.03 24.22 -9.03
C ALA A 190 15.58 25.21 -10.14
N GLU A 191 15.61 24.79 -11.40
CA GLU A 191 15.08 25.57 -12.54
C GLU A 191 13.60 25.94 -12.35
N TYR A 192 12.77 24.97 -11.94
CA TYR A 192 11.36 25.20 -11.67
C TYR A 192 11.12 26.20 -10.53
N ARG A 193 11.87 26.06 -9.41
CA ARG A 193 11.76 26.98 -8.28
C ARG A 193 12.17 28.39 -8.67
N ALA A 194 13.27 28.55 -9.41
CA ALA A 194 13.71 29.85 -9.93
C ALA A 194 12.66 30.49 -10.82
N TRP A 195 12.03 29.72 -11.72
CA TRP A 195 10.94 30.20 -12.57
C TRP A 195 9.70 30.63 -11.76
N LYS A 196 9.40 29.97 -10.63
CA LYS A 196 8.27 30.32 -9.75
C LYS A 196 8.60 31.41 -8.73
N GLY A 197 9.86 31.82 -8.60
CA GLY A 197 10.30 32.79 -7.59
C GLY A 197 10.27 32.24 -6.15
N MET A 198 10.48 30.93 -6.00
CA MET A 198 10.47 30.20 -4.72
C MET A 198 11.89 30.00 -4.19
#